data_c2593c3aa51e26cefe48457b2c698f3f
#
_entry.id   c2593c3aa51e26cefe48457b2c698f3f
#
_cell.length_a   1.000
_cell.length_b   1.000
_cell.length_c   1.000
_cell.angle_alpha   90.00
_cell.angle_beta   90.00
_cell.angle_gamma   90.00
#
_symmetry.space_group_name_H-M   'P 1'
#
loop_
_entity.id
_entity.type
_entity.pdbx_description
1 polymer ?
#
loop_
_entity_poly.entity_id
_entity_poly.type
_entity_poly.pdbx_seq_one_letter_code
_entity_poly.pdbx_strand_id
1 'polypeptide(L)'
;DFMKYLVDSREMQKYDANTISHFKVPGLLLMERAAIAFVEELHRQNVDLTEVLIVCGSGNNGGDGLAIARLLFLEGHAVTVVYAGNKEHCSESNRVQQDILNAYGISIYMDIPEKIRPTLVIDAIFGVGLSRDVTGEYADMLCRMNELSGEKAAVDIASGISADTG
;
A
#
# COMPACT_ATOMS: atom_id res chain seq x y z
N ASP A 1 27.22 12.56 -14.87
CA ASP A 1 26.66 11.19 -14.78
C ASP A 1 26.41 10.88 -13.33
N PHE A 2 25.16 11.06 -12.87
CA PHE A 2 24.73 10.57 -11.57
C PHE A 2 24.55 9.05 -11.68
N MET A 3 25.49 8.30 -11.14
CA MET A 3 25.35 6.85 -10.99
C MET A 3 24.17 6.57 -10.05
N LYS A 4 23.00 6.16 -10.58
CA LYS A 4 21.90 5.65 -9.76
C LYS A 4 22.35 4.33 -9.15
N TYR A 5 22.59 4.33 -7.84
CA TYR A 5 22.82 3.11 -7.10
C TYR A 5 21.48 2.35 -7.01
N LEU A 6 21.37 1.22 -7.69
CA LEU A 6 20.22 0.34 -7.58
C LEU A 6 20.49 -0.62 -6.43
N VAL A 7 19.64 -0.58 -5.41
CA VAL A 7 19.67 -1.51 -4.26
C VAL A 7 18.70 -2.64 -4.49
N ASP A 8 19.05 -3.85 -4.10
CA ASP A 8 18.12 -4.99 -4.10
C ASP A 8 17.16 -4.94 -2.89
N SER A 9 16.20 -5.87 -2.86
CA SER A 9 15.20 -5.93 -1.80
C SER A 9 15.81 -6.15 -0.40
N ARG A 10 16.91 -6.90 -0.29
CA ARG A 10 17.61 -7.16 0.96
C ARG A 10 18.38 -5.95 1.45
N GLU A 11 18.99 -5.22 0.53
CA GLU A 11 19.71 -3.98 0.85
C GLU A 11 18.72 -2.92 1.32
N MET A 12 17.57 -2.76 0.65
CA MET A 12 16.52 -1.84 1.06
C MET A 12 16.02 -2.12 2.47
N GLN A 13 15.68 -3.39 2.78
CA GLN A 13 15.27 -3.80 4.13
C GLN A 13 16.35 -3.50 5.18
N LYS A 14 17.62 -3.63 4.82
CA LYS A 14 18.75 -3.35 5.69
C LYS A 14 18.92 -1.84 5.96
N TYR A 15 18.68 -1.00 4.97
CA TYR A 15 18.67 0.46 5.14
C TYR A 15 17.53 0.93 6.03
N ASP A 16 16.33 0.39 5.86
CA ASP A 16 15.17 0.70 6.71
C ASP A 16 15.42 0.26 8.16
N ALA A 17 15.89 -0.97 8.37
CA ALA A 17 16.25 -1.47 9.70
C ALA A 17 17.34 -0.62 10.37
N ASN A 18 18.37 -0.18 9.62
CA ASN A 18 19.41 0.73 10.12
C ASN A 18 18.84 2.10 10.48
N THR A 19 17.96 2.65 9.69
CA THR A 19 17.32 3.94 9.96
C THR A 19 16.53 3.89 11.28
N ILE A 20 15.78 2.82 11.51
CA ILE A 20 15.00 2.64 12.73
C ILE A 20 15.91 2.34 13.93
N SER A 21 16.86 1.42 13.80
CA SER A 21 17.66 0.94 14.93
C SER A 21 18.77 1.90 15.32
N HIS A 22 19.49 2.47 14.36
CA HIS A 22 20.65 3.32 14.59
C HIS A 22 20.25 4.79 14.79
N PHE A 23 19.43 5.33 13.89
CA PHE A 23 19.01 6.75 13.95
C PHE A 23 17.77 6.96 14.83
N LYS A 24 17.17 5.90 15.37
CA LYS A 24 15.99 5.96 16.27
C LYS A 24 14.76 6.64 15.65
N VAL A 25 14.66 6.63 14.32
CA VAL A 25 13.47 7.15 13.63
C VAL A 25 12.34 6.12 13.76
N PRO A 26 11.19 6.48 14.35
CA PRO A 26 10.06 5.55 14.44
C PRO A 26 9.58 5.11 13.06
N GLY A 27 9.30 3.81 12.89
CA GLY A 27 8.81 3.25 11.63
C GLY A 27 7.55 3.93 11.09
N LEU A 28 6.65 4.38 11.99
CA LEU A 28 5.46 5.15 11.63
C LEU A 28 5.77 6.48 10.96
N LEU A 29 6.87 7.16 11.33
CA LEU A 29 7.27 8.39 10.65
C LEU A 29 7.79 8.11 9.23
N LEU A 30 8.50 7.01 9.03
CA LEU A 30 8.93 6.59 7.69
C LEU A 30 7.73 6.23 6.82
N MET A 31 6.76 5.49 7.38
CA MET A 31 5.50 5.14 6.74
C MET A 31 4.70 6.38 6.33
N GLU A 32 4.54 7.36 7.21
CA GLU A 32 3.85 8.62 6.90
C GLU A 32 4.53 9.37 5.77
N ARG A 33 5.86 9.48 5.80
CA ARG A 33 6.61 10.14 4.72
C ARG A 33 6.49 9.41 3.38
N ALA A 34 6.51 8.08 3.38
CA ALA A 34 6.31 7.28 2.19
C ALA A 34 4.91 7.50 1.59
N ALA A 35 3.88 7.51 2.45
CA ALA A 35 2.51 7.76 2.03
C ALA A 35 2.34 9.18 1.44
N ILE A 36 2.90 10.21 2.08
CA ILE A 36 2.87 11.59 1.57
C ILE A 36 3.55 11.65 0.19
N ALA A 37 4.75 11.09 0.05
CA ALA A 37 5.49 11.10 -1.22
C ALA A 37 4.72 10.38 -2.33
N PHE A 38 4.01 9.29 -2.01
CA PHE A 38 3.16 8.57 -2.96
C PHE A 38 1.99 9.43 -3.44
N VAL A 39 1.28 10.09 -2.53
CA VAL A 39 0.16 10.98 -2.87
C VAL A 39 0.64 12.19 -3.70
N GLU A 40 1.76 12.81 -3.32
CA GLU A 40 2.38 13.88 -4.12
C GLU A 40 2.72 13.42 -5.54
N GLU A 41 3.19 12.19 -5.71
CA GLU A 41 3.48 11.63 -7.03
C GLU A 41 2.22 11.40 -7.85
N LEU A 42 1.10 10.93 -7.25
CA LEU A 42 -0.18 10.83 -7.92
C LEU A 42 -0.64 12.19 -8.46
N HIS A 43 -0.53 13.24 -7.64
CA HIS A 43 -0.85 14.61 -8.07
C HIS A 43 0.07 15.11 -9.18
N ARG A 44 1.37 14.87 -9.06
CA ARG A 44 2.35 15.26 -10.08
C ARG A 44 2.09 14.63 -11.45
N GLN A 45 1.60 13.40 -11.45
CA GLN A 45 1.24 12.67 -12.66
C GLN A 45 -0.17 13.00 -13.17
N ASN A 46 -0.94 13.83 -12.46
CA ASN A 46 -2.34 14.17 -12.76
C ASN A 46 -3.23 12.92 -12.87
N VAL A 47 -3.03 11.93 -11.98
CA VAL A 47 -3.85 10.72 -11.94
C VAL A 47 -5.29 11.09 -11.56
N ASP A 48 -6.27 10.45 -12.18
CA ASP A 48 -7.68 10.64 -11.83
C ASP A 48 -8.03 10.01 -10.49
N LEU A 49 -8.24 10.84 -9.48
CA LEU A 49 -8.56 10.47 -8.09
C LEU A 49 -10.07 10.56 -7.78
N THR A 50 -10.94 10.53 -8.79
CA THR A 50 -12.40 10.67 -8.61
C THR A 50 -12.97 9.54 -7.75
N GLU A 51 -12.56 8.29 -7.99
CA GLU A 51 -12.93 7.12 -7.18
C GLU A 51 -11.71 6.19 -7.02
N VAL A 52 -11.17 6.12 -5.82
CA VAL A 52 -9.94 5.39 -5.52
C VAL A 52 -10.26 4.13 -4.71
N LEU A 53 -9.84 2.98 -5.23
CA LEU A 53 -9.82 1.72 -4.49
C LEU A 53 -8.40 1.43 -4.01
N ILE A 54 -8.23 1.16 -2.73
CA ILE A 54 -6.95 0.76 -2.15
C ILE A 54 -7.12 -0.61 -1.51
N VAL A 55 -6.31 -1.58 -1.93
CA VAL A 55 -6.29 -2.92 -1.35
C VAL A 55 -5.03 -3.11 -0.53
N CYS A 56 -5.21 -3.29 0.78
CA CYS A 56 -4.14 -3.32 1.77
C CYS A 56 -3.93 -4.73 2.32
N GLY A 57 -2.69 -5.19 2.38
CA GLY A 57 -2.31 -6.42 3.07
C GLY A 57 -2.06 -6.20 4.57
N SER A 58 -1.65 -7.26 5.27
CA SER A 58 -1.43 -7.22 6.73
C SER A 58 -0.02 -6.77 7.16
N GLY A 59 0.92 -6.62 6.22
CA GLY A 59 2.28 -6.17 6.48
C GLY A 59 2.42 -4.64 6.49
N ASN A 60 3.68 -4.17 6.49
CA ASN A 60 3.99 -2.74 6.44
C ASN A 60 3.55 -2.09 5.14
N ASN A 61 3.64 -2.80 4.00
CA ASN A 61 3.14 -2.29 2.72
C ASN A 61 1.63 -1.96 2.78
N GLY A 62 0.84 -2.84 3.42
CA GLY A 62 -0.57 -2.55 3.71
C GLY A 62 -0.75 -1.35 4.64
N GLY A 63 0.15 -1.17 5.62
CA GLY A 63 0.18 0.02 6.47
C GLY A 63 0.40 1.30 5.68
N ASP A 64 1.32 1.31 4.72
CA ASP A 64 1.52 2.42 3.78
C ASP A 64 0.24 2.70 2.99
N GLY A 65 -0.43 1.66 2.47
CA GLY A 65 -1.70 1.77 1.77
C GLY A 65 -2.81 2.40 2.64
N LEU A 66 -2.92 2.00 3.91
CA LEU A 66 -3.86 2.59 4.85
C LEU A 66 -3.56 4.07 5.11
N ALA A 67 -2.29 4.44 5.25
CA ALA A 67 -1.88 5.84 5.40
C ALA A 67 -2.23 6.67 4.14
N ILE A 68 -1.98 6.13 2.94
CA ILE A 68 -2.37 6.76 1.66
C ILE A 68 -3.90 6.96 1.60
N ALA A 69 -4.67 5.94 1.98
CA ALA A 69 -6.14 6.02 2.01
C ALA A 69 -6.63 7.19 2.89
N ARG A 70 -6.05 7.34 4.07
CA ARG A 70 -6.37 8.45 4.98
C ARG A 70 -6.02 9.80 4.37
N LEU A 71 -4.84 9.94 3.77
CA LEU A 71 -4.41 11.20 3.16
C LEU A 71 -5.36 11.61 2.03
N LEU A 72 -5.68 10.71 1.11
CA LEU A 72 -6.62 10.98 0.01
C LEU A 72 -8.03 11.29 0.52
N PHE A 73 -8.50 10.59 1.57
CA PHE A 73 -9.78 10.90 2.21
C PHE A 73 -9.80 12.32 2.80
N LEU A 74 -8.72 12.74 3.46
CA LEU A 74 -8.60 14.08 4.05
C LEU A 74 -8.53 15.19 2.99
N GLU A 75 -8.06 14.86 1.79
CA GLU A 75 -8.12 15.76 0.62
C GLU A 75 -9.52 15.83 -0.01
N GLY A 76 -10.47 15.00 0.45
CA GLY A 76 -11.86 14.99 -0.02
C GLY A 76 -12.15 14.03 -1.18
N HIS A 77 -11.22 13.13 -1.51
CA HIS A 77 -11.44 12.11 -2.53
C HIS A 77 -12.35 10.99 -2.04
N ALA A 78 -13.09 10.36 -2.96
CA ALA A 78 -13.86 9.16 -2.68
C ALA A 78 -12.90 7.96 -2.59
N VAL A 79 -12.73 7.40 -1.39
CA VAL A 79 -11.79 6.32 -1.12
C VAL A 79 -12.53 5.10 -0.59
N THR A 80 -12.31 3.96 -1.23
CA THR A 80 -12.74 2.65 -0.76
C THR A 80 -11.53 1.84 -0.33
N VAL A 81 -11.51 1.39 0.93
CA VAL A 81 -10.41 0.61 1.50
C VAL A 81 -10.84 -0.84 1.64
N VAL A 82 -10.06 -1.74 1.06
CA VAL A 82 -10.26 -3.20 1.18
C VAL A 82 -9.04 -3.80 1.86
N TYR A 83 -9.27 -4.72 2.78
CA TYR A 83 -8.22 -5.40 3.51
C TYR A 83 -8.13 -6.86 3.06
N ALA A 84 -6.99 -7.23 2.52
CA ALA A 84 -6.68 -8.60 2.14
C ALA A 84 -5.86 -9.28 3.24
N GLY A 85 -6.41 -10.36 3.80
CA GLY A 85 -5.77 -11.14 4.84
C GLY A 85 -6.38 -10.99 6.22
N ASN A 86 -5.67 -11.47 7.24
CA ASN A 86 -6.16 -11.50 8.61
C ASN A 86 -5.74 -10.24 9.38
N LYS A 87 -6.73 -9.43 9.80
CA LYS A 87 -6.51 -8.21 10.59
C LYS A 87 -5.86 -8.47 11.96
N GLU A 88 -6.05 -9.65 12.53
CA GLU A 88 -5.48 -10.01 13.82
C GLU A 88 -3.97 -10.29 13.72
N HIS A 89 -3.50 -10.74 12.57
CA HIS A 89 -2.11 -11.06 12.27
C HIS A 89 -1.48 -10.00 11.36
N CYS A 90 -1.40 -8.77 11.84
CA CYS A 90 -0.82 -7.65 11.11
C CYS A 90 0.40 -7.07 11.83
N SER A 91 1.22 -6.30 11.11
CA SER A 91 2.32 -5.56 11.72
C SER A 91 1.80 -4.50 12.69
N GLU A 92 2.61 -4.08 13.66
CA GLU A 92 2.25 -3.05 14.62
C GLU A 92 1.88 -1.73 13.92
N SER A 93 2.68 -1.30 12.96
CA SER A 93 2.41 -0.08 12.19
C SER A 93 1.11 -0.17 11.39
N ASN A 94 0.80 -1.35 10.82
CA ASN A 94 -0.47 -1.59 10.13
C ASN A 94 -1.66 -1.46 11.08
N ARG A 95 -1.56 -2.04 12.28
CA ARG A 95 -2.61 -1.93 13.32
C ARG A 95 -2.87 -0.48 13.70
N VAL A 96 -1.81 0.29 13.93
CA VAL A 96 -1.94 1.73 14.25
C VAL A 96 -2.65 2.48 13.13
N GLN A 97 -2.34 2.20 11.86
CA GLN A 97 -3.04 2.84 10.74
C GLN A 97 -4.52 2.44 10.66
N GLN A 98 -4.86 1.17 10.95
CA GLN A 98 -6.26 0.75 11.04
C GLN A 98 -7.02 1.53 12.11
N ASP A 99 -6.42 1.70 13.29
CA ASP A 99 -7.01 2.47 14.39
C ASP A 99 -7.23 3.94 14.00
N ILE A 100 -6.26 4.53 13.29
CA ILE A 100 -6.39 5.90 12.79
C ILE A 100 -7.54 6.00 11.77
N LEU A 101 -7.63 5.10 10.79
CA LEU A 101 -8.73 5.10 9.82
C LEU A 101 -10.10 4.98 10.52
N ASN A 102 -10.21 4.08 11.50
CA ASN A 102 -11.42 3.93 12.29
C ASN A 102 -11.80 5.22 13.03
N ALA A 103 -10.82 5.94 13.59
CA ALA A 103 -11.04 7.21 14.26
C ALA A 103 -11.53 8.32 13.32
N TYR A 104 -11.12 8.29 12.04
CA TYR A 104 -11.65 9.18 10.99
C TYR A 104 -12.99 8.71 10.41
N GLY A 105 -13.53 7.57 10.84
CA GLY A 105 -14.77 7.00 10.32
C GLY A 105 -14.64 6.39 8.92
N ILE A 106 -13.42 6.05 8.49
CA ILE A 106 -13.16 5.41 7.21
C ILE A 106 -13.43 3.90 7.35
N SER A 107 -14.40 3.38 6.61
CA SER A 107 -14.74 1.96 6.63
C SER A 107 -13.67 1.12 5.90
N ILE A 108 -13.30 0.00 6.51
CA ILE A 108 -12.38 -0.99 5.93
C ILE A 108 -13.17 -2.26 5.61
N TYR A 109 -13.34 -2.53 4.34
CA TYR A 109 -14.06 -3.70 3.83
C TYR A 109 -13.15 -4.91 3.75
N MET A 110 -13.73 -6.11 3.80
CA MET A 110 -12.98 -7.37 3.64
C MET A 110 -13.04 -7.91 2.21
N ASP A 111 -13.84 -7.29 1.37
CA ASP A 111 -13.98 -7.68 -0.03
C ASP A 111 -14.27 -6.45 -0.91
N ILE A 112 -13.95 -6.56 -2.20
CA ILE A 112 -14.19 -5.48 -3.17
C ILE A 112 -15.69 -5.36 -3.43
N PRO A 113 -16.32 -4.19 -3.22
CA PRO A 113 -17.73 -4.00 -3.50
C PRO A 113 -18.07 -4.24 -4.98
N GLU A 114 -19.14 -4.99 -5.25
CA GLU A 114 -19.51 -5.41 -6.63
C GLU A 114 -19.75 -4.23 -7.60
N LYS A 115 -20.24 -3.11 -7.07
CA LYS A 115 -20.65 -1.96 -7.89
C LYS A 115 -19.57 -0.88 -8.02
N ILE A 116 -18.38 -1.11 -7.46
CA ILE A 116 -17.31 -0.13 -7.54
C ILE A 116 -16.81 0.05 -8.99
N ARG A 117 -16.53 1.28 -9.37
CA ARG A 117 -15.97 1.64 -10.68
C ARG A 117 -14.80 2.60 -10.47
N PRO A 118 -13.68 2.11 -9.93
CA PRO A 118 -12.58 2.99 -9.57
C PRO A 118 -11.93 3.60 -10.80
N THR A 119 -11.51 4.86 -10.67
CA THR A 119 -10.62 5.52 -11.62
C THR A 119 -9.16 5.16 -11.36
N LEU A 120 -8.84 4.83 -10.10
CA LEU A 120 -7.52 4.35 -9.66
C LEU A 120 -7.66 3.15 -8.72
N VAL A 121 -6.87 2.11 -8.97
CA VAL A 121 -6.70 0.96 -8.05
C VAL A 121 -5.27 0.96 -7.53
N ILE A 122 -5.11 1.05 -6.22
CA ILE A 122 -3.81 1.03 -5.54
C ILE A 122 -3.59 -0.35 -4.90
N ASP A 123 -2.53 -1.02 -5.34
CA ASP A 123 -2.06 -2.29 -4.79
C ASP A 123 -1.08 -2.02 -3.63
N ALA A 124 -1.52 -2.34 -2.43
CA ALA A 124 -0.73 -2.28 -1.20
C ALA A 124 -0.78 -3.63 -0.44
N ILE A 125 -0.91 -4.76 -1.16
CA ILE A 125 -1.01 -6.09 -0.54
C ILE A 125 0.37 -6.55 -0.09
N PHE A 126 1.31 -6.67 -1.03
CA PHE A 126 2.67 -7.12 -0.78
C PHE A 126 3.69 -6.09 -1.27
N GLY A 127 4.82 -6.00 -0.58
CA GLY A 127 5.98 -5.22 -0.98
C GLY A 127 7.16 -6.11 -1.34
N VAL A 128 8.36 -5.56 -1.32
CA VAL A 128 9.64 -6.24 -1.61
C VAL A 128 9.93 -7.47 -0.74
N GLY A 129 9.19 -7.67 0.34
CA GLY A 129 9.33 -8.83 1.24
C GLY A 129 8.62 -10.11 0.78
N LEU A 130 7.96 -10.10 -0.37
CA LEU A 130 7.29 -11.28 -0.92
C LEU A 130 8.33 -12.34 -1.35
N SER A 131 8.36 -13.47 -0.63
CA SER A 131 9.33 -14.56 -0.84
C SER A 131 8.70 -15.87 -1.33
N ARG A 132 7.39 -15.86 -1.63
CA ARG A 132 6.64 -17.05 -2.05
C ARG A 132 5.59 -16.70 -3.09
N ASP A 133 5.16 -17.69 -3.84
CA ASP A 133 4.05 -17.57 -4.78
C ASP A 133 2.76 -17.13 -4.06
N VAL A 134 2.02 -16.24 -4.68
CA VAL A 134 0.71 -15.78 -4.19
C VAL A 134 -0.33 -16.82 -4.55
N THR A 135 -1.00 -17.38 -3.54
CA THR A 135 -2.02 -18.44 -3.70
C THR A 135 -3.26 -18.13 -2.87
N GLY A 136 -4.37 -18.85 -3.16
CA GLY A 136 -5.61 -18.75 -2.39
C GLY A 136 -6.25 -17.37 -2.47
N GLU A 137 -6.81 -16.91 -1.35
CA GLU A 137 -7.58 -15.66 -1.26
C GLU A 137 -6.84 -14.42 -1.78
N TYR A 138 -5.52 -14.38 -1.63
CA TYR A 138 -4.71 -13.28 -2.17
C TYR A 138 -4.65 -13.30 -3.70
N ALA A 139 -4.52 -14.48 -4.31
CA ALA A 139 -4.53 -14.62 -5.76
C ALA A 139 -5.88 -14.22 -6.34
N ASP A 140 -6.97 -14.63 -5.71
CA ASP A 140 -8.33 -14.26 -6.11
C ASP A 140 -8.54 -12.74 -6.01
N MET A 141 -8.06 -12.12 -4.93
CA MET A 141 -8.12 -10.68 -4.76
C MET A 141 -7.36 -9.93 -5.86
N LEU A 142 -6.14 -10.37 -6.19
CA LEU A 142 -5.32 -9.80 -7.26
C LEU A 142 -6.00 -9.95 -8.63
N CYS A 143 -6.57 -11.12 -8.93
CA CYS A 143 -7.31 -11.31 -10.17
C CYS A 143 -8.47 -10.31 -10.27
N ARG A 144 -9.27 -10.17 -9.22
CA ARG A 144 -10.39 -9.21 -9.18
C ARG A 144 -9.92 -7.77 -9.33
N MET A 145 -8.82 -7.37 -8.68
CA MET A 145 -8.24 -6.04 -8.84
C MET A 145 -7.83 -5.77 -10.29
N ASN A 146 -7.24 -6.77 -10.96
CA ASN A 146 -6.79 -6.63 -12.34
C ASN A 146 -7.96 -6.52 -13.34
N GLU A 147 -9.11 -7.11 -13.04
CA GLU A 147 -10.32 -7.05 -13.86
C GLU A 147 -11.04 -5.68 -13.75
N LEU A 148 -10.80 -4.92 -12.68
CA LEU A 148 -11.41 -3.61 -12.52
C LEU A 148 -10.88 -2.61 -13.56
N SER A 149 -11.76 -1.70 -13.98
CA SER A 149 -11.38 -0.52 -14.76
C SER A 149 -10.52 0.45 -13.92
N GLY A 150 -9.91 1.41 -14.57
CA GLY A 150 -9.09 2.42 -13.92
C GLY A 150 -7.58 2.12 -14.01
N GLU A 151 -6.81 3.15 -13.74
CA GLU A 151 -5.36 3.05 -13.66
C GLU A 151 -4.94 2.14 -12.50
N LYS A 152 -3.75 1.54 -12.61
CA LYS A 152 -3.18 0.69 -11.56
C LYS A 152 -1.91 1.34 -11.04
N ALA A 153 -1.77 1.42 -9.72
CA ALA A 153 -0.56 1.84 -9.04
C ALA A 153 -0.21 0.82 -7.95
N ALA A 154 1.06 0.60 -7.72
CA ALA A 154 1.55 -0.21 -6.60
C ALA A 154 2.33 0.68 -5.64
N VAL A 155 2.16 0.45 -4.34
CA VAL A 155 2.82 1.27 -3.30
C VAL A 155 4.34 1.07 -3.33
N ASP A 156 4.77 -0.16 -3.49
CA ASP A 156 6.19 -0.56 -3.52
C ASP A 156 6.49 -1.29 -4.84
N ILE A 157 5.98 -2.50 -4.97
CA ILE A 157 6.03 -3.29 -6.19
C ILE A 157 4.67 -3.98 -6.39
N ALA A 158 4.25 -4.19 -7.64
CA ALA A 158 2.99 -4.88 -7.92
C ALA A 158 2.98 -6.27 -7.28
N SER A 159 1.94 -6.57 -6.51
CA SER A 159 1.83 -7.82 -5.76
C SER A 159 1.84 -9.03 -6.69
N GLY A 160 2.63 -10.03 -6.32
CA GLY A 160 2.86 -11.22 -7.15
C GLY A 160 4.08 -11.13 -8.08
N ILE A 161 4.77 -9.99 -8.12
CA ILE A 161 6.03 -9.81 -8.85
C ILE A 161 7.19 -9.85 -7.87
N SER A 162 8.26 -10.56 -8.21
CA SER A 162 9.49 -10.54 -7.42
C SER A 162 10.26 -9.22 -7.62
N ALA A 163 10.66 -8.58 -6.53
CA ALA A 163 11.43 -7.34 -6.57
C ALA A 163 12.83 -7.51 -7.20
N ASP A 164 13.38 -8.72 -7.17
CA ASP A 164 14.74 -9.01 -7.62
C ASP A 164 14.79 -9.63 -9.03
N THR A 165 13.73 -10.33 -9.44
CA THR A 165 13.71 -11.10 -10.70
C THR A 165 12.62 -10.69 -11.69
N GLY A 166 11.62 -9.92 -11.26
CA GLY A 166 10.46 -9.54 -12.07
C GLY A 166 9.39 -10.63 -12.17
#